data_aa6174f28ecefe10c4afe456735e95b8
#
_entry.id   aa6174f28ecefe10c4afe456735e95b8
#
_cell.length_a   1.000
_cell.length_b   1.000
_cell.length_c   1.000
_cell.angle_alpha   90.00
_cell.angle_beta   90.00
_cell.angle_gamma   90.00
#
_symmetry.space_group_name_H-M   'P 1'
#
loop_
_entity.id
_entity.type
_entity.pdbx_description
1 polymer ?
#
loop_
_entity_poly.entity_id
_entity_poly.type
_entity_poly.pdbx_seq_one_letter_code
_entity_poly.pdbx_strand_id
1 'polypeptide(L)'
;MQKRRSIRSFRPDPVSDESIAKIIEAGRWAPSSANSQPWEFLVVRDLDTKEKIQLSVQRCIKRIKELRDFPFLRTFTGGYLMEAPVHLVVIGDPRFRYVSMMHQVEENIEQFAFWGSVSMAIQNMLLAVTALGLGTAVFTNFFPEEVKSLLEIPDPLRIVCILPLGYPNEDREPRPRRPADSFTHQERYDSSRMRSDELIERAHRDPYGEQVNRTACGSME
;
A
#
# COMPACT_ATOMS: atom_id res chain seq x y z
N MET A 1 -9.31 10.53 8.65
CA MET A 1 -8.94 10.20 7.25
C MET A 1 -8.04 11.27 6.63
N GLN A 2 -8.45 12.54 6.58
CA GLN A 2 -7.69 13.61 5.91
C GLN A 2 -6.27 13.84 6.47
N LYS A 3 -6.00 13.53 7.72
CA LYS A 3 -4.67 13.64 8.35
C LYS A 3 -3.69 12.52 7.96
N ARG A 4 -4.16 11.39 7.39
CA ARG A 4 -3.28 10.27 7.02
C ARG A 4 -2.28 10.69 5.94
N ARG A 5 -1.01 10.40 6.17
CA ARG A 5 0.10 10.60 5.22
C ARG A 5 0.89 9.31 5.03
N SER A 6 1.60 9.19 3.92
CA SER A 6 2.65 8.19 3.77
C SER A 6 3.92 8.75 4.36
N ILE A 7 4.29 8.27 5.54
CA ILE A 7 5.48 8.70 6.30
C ILE A 7 6.67 7.83 5.89
N ARG A 8 7.80 8.48 5.64
CA ARG A 8 9.05 7.87 5.17
C ARG A 8 10.28 8.35 5.93
N SER A 9 10.10 9.00 7.06
CA SER A 9 11.15 9.24 8.04
C SER A 9 10.58 9.01 9.43
N PHE A 10 11.32 8.29 10.25
CA PHE A 10 10.85 7.80 11.54
C PHE A 10 11.85 8.15 12.63
N ARG A 11 11.32 8.43 13.83
CA ARG A 11 12.12 8.50 15.04
C ARG A 11 12.46 7.09 15.52
N PRO A 12 13.56 6.93 16.26
CA PRO A 12 13.98 5.61 16.76
C PRO A 12 13.13 5.10 17.95
N ASP A 13 12.18 5.89 18.42
CA ASP A 13 11.32 5.55 19.56
C ASP A 13 10.61 4.21 19.32
N PRO A 14 10.59 3.30 20.30
CA PRO A 14 9.96 1.99 20.15
C PRO A 14 8.43 2.11 20.05
N VAL A 15 7.82 1.30 19.19
CA VAL A 15 6.36 1.16 19.10
C VAL A 15 5.91 0.08 20.07
N SER A 16 4.96 0.42 20.97
CA SER A 16 4.46 -0.50 21.98
C SER A 16 3.67 -1.66 21.38
N ASP A 17 3.69 -2.80 22.06
CA ASP A 17 2.88 -3.98 21.71
C ASP A 17 1.39 -3.67 21.71
N GLU A 18 0.93 -2.82 22.63
CA GLU A 18 -0.46 -2.37 22.69
C GLU A 18 -0.86 -1.61 21.41
N SER A 19 0.01 -0.72 20.92
CA SER A 19 -0.25 0.02 19.68
C SER A 19 -0.32 -0.92 18.47
N ILE A 20 0.58 -1.89 18.40
CA ILE A 20 0.59 -2.89 17.31
C ILE A 20 -0.68 -3.76 17.38
N ALA A 21 -1.08 -4.20 18.56
CA ALA A 21 -2.30 -4.96 18.75
C ALA A 21 -3.56 -4.18 18.28
N LYS A 22 -3.64 -2.88 18.60
CA LYS A 22 -4.75 -2.01 18.13
C LYS A 22 -4.76 -1.86 16.61
N ILE A 23 -3.60 -1.78 15.98
CA ILE A 23 -3.48 -1.69 14.51
C ILE A 23 -3.94 -3.00 13.86
N ILE A 24 -3.49 -4.15 14.38
CA ILE A 24 -3.91 -5.47 13.90
C ILE A 24 -5.41 -5.66 14.09
N GLU A 25 -5.94 -5.27 15.26
CA GLU A 25 -7.37 -5.33 15.56
C GLU A 25 -8.19 -4.51 14.57
N ALA A 26 -7.75 -3.31 14.19
CA ALA A 26 -8.42 -2.52 13.17
C ALA A 26 -8.43 -3.24 11.80
N GLY A 27 -7.35 -3.92 11.43
CA GLY A 27 -7.29 -4.76 10.24
C GLY A 27 -8.28 -5.93 10.31
N ARG A 28 -8.36 -6.61 11.44
CA ARG A 28 -9.24 -7.74 11.68
C ARG A 28 -10.74 -7.40 11.50
N TRP A 29 -11.14 -6.17 11.78
CA TRP A 29 -12.52 -5.70 11.61
C TRP A 29 -12.84 -5.22 10.18
N ALA A 30 -11.96 -5.43 9.23
CA ALA A 30 -12.27 -5.12 7.84
C ALA A 30 -13.31 -6.11 7.27
N PRO A 31 -14.19 -5.66 6.36
CA PRO A 31 -15.04 -6.57 5.63
C PRO A 31 -14.21 -7.43 4.67
N SER A 32 -14.67 -8.65 4.43
CA SER A 32 -14.07 -9.54 3.44
C SER A 32 -15.14 -10.35 2.71
N SER A 33 -14.87 -10.76 1.49
CA SER A 33 -15.78 -11.58 0.70
C SER A 33 -16.15 -12.85 1.47
N ALA A 34 -17.44 -13.09 1.67
CA ALA A 34 -17.99 -14.21 2.45
C ALA A 34 -17.35 -14.37 3.85
N ASN A 35 -16.92 -13.27 4.47
CA ASN A 35 -16.20 -13.27 5.75
C ASN A 35 -14.94 -14.16 5.75
N SER A 36 -14.27 -14.27 4.63
CA SER A 36 -13.13 -15.16 4.41
C SER A 36 -11.87 -14.77 5.18
N GLN A 37 -11.72 -13.50 5.54
CA GLN A 37 -10.61 -12.95 6.34
C GLN A 37 -9.23 -13.47 5.85
N PRO A 38 -8.86 -13.23 4.57
CA PRO A 38 -7.72 -13.88 3.92
C PRO A 38 -6.37 -13.23 4.26
N TRP A 39 -6.27 -12.59 5.39
CA TRP A 39 -5.08 -11.86 5.84
C TRP A 39 -4.39 -12.54 7.00
N GLU A 40 -3.07 -12.44 7.01
CA GLU A 40 -2.18 -12.77 8.10
C GLU A 40 -1.23 -11.61 8.35
N PHE A 41 -0.75 -11.44 9.56
CA PHE A 41 0.13 -10.34 9.93
C PHE A 41 1.36 -10.88 10.65
N LEU A 42 2.54 -10.46 10.20
CA LEU A 42 3.80 -10.83 10.83
C LEU A 42 4.53 -9.57 11.28
N VAL A 43 4.93 -9.53 12.56
CA VAL A 43 5.60 -8.40 13.18
C VAL A 43 7.09 -8.66 13.21
N VAL A 44 7.89 -7.83 12.54
CA VAL A 44 9.34 -7.93 12.49
C VAL A 44 9.96 -6.75 13.23
N ARG A 45 10.74 -7.03 14.26
CA ARG A 45 11.52 -6.05 15.03
C ARG A 45 13.01 -6.32 14.98
N ASP A 46 13.37 -7.57 14.75
CA ASP A 46 14.76 -8.00 14.72
C ASP A 46 15.54 -7.24 13.64
N LEU A 47 16.69 -6.67 14.07
CA LEU A 47 17.48 -5.81 13.19
C LEU A 47 18.11 -6.58 12.03
N ASP A 48 18.65 -7.77 12.30
CA ASP A 48 19.27 -8.63 11.28
C ASP A 48 18.26 -9.03 10.20
N THR A 49 17.03 -9.38 10.61
CA THR A 49 15.92 -9.68 9.69
C THR A 49 15.53 -8.45 8.85
N LYS A 50 15.47 -7.27 9.47
CA LYS A 50 15.16 -6.02 8.75
C LYS A 50 16.26 -5.67 7.75
N GLU A 51 17.54 -5.85 8.09
CA GLU A 51 18.68 -5.65 7.19
C GLU A 51 18.61 -6.58 5.97
N LYS A 52 18.29 -7.86 6.18
CA LYS A 52 18.10 -8.82 5.09
C LYS A 52 16.94 -8.44 4.17
N ILE A 53 15.81 -7.96 4.72
CA ILE A 53 14.72 -7.40 3.93
C ILE A 53 15.21 -6.20 3.12
N GLN A 54 15.98 -5.28 3.72
CA GLN A 54 16.52 -4.11 3.06
C GLN A 54 17.45 -4.46 1.89
N LEU A 55 18.20 -5.55 1.97
CA LEU A 55 19.01 -6.02 0.84
C LEU A 55 18.13 -6.45 -0.35
N SER A 56 17.03 -7.14 -0.12
CA SER A 56 16.05 -7.47 -1.17
C SER A 56 15.46 -6.21 -1.79
N VAL A 57 15.10 -5.22 -0.97
CA VAL A 57 14.61 -3.90 -1.40
C VAL A 57 15.62 -3.20 -2.31
N GLN A 58 16.89 -3.14 -1.91
CA GLN A 58 17.94 -2.48 -2.70
C GLN A 58 18.11 -3.16 -4.07
N ARG A 59 18.13 -4.49 -4.10
CA ARG A 59 18.20 -5.26 -5.37
C ARG A 59 16.98 -4.99 -6.26
N CYS A 60 15.78 -4.98 -5.69
CA CYS A 60 14.55 -4.70 -6.41
C CYS A 60 14.55 -3.29 -7.01
N ILE A 61 14.89 -2.27 -6.22
CA ILE A 61 14.97 -0.87 -6.68
C ILE A 61 16.03 -0.73 -7.77
N LYS A 62 17.21 -1.36 -7.61
CA LYS A 62 18.24 -1.37 -8.65
C LYS A 62 17.69 -1.96 -9.95
N ARG A 63 16.99 -3.10 -9.88
CA ARG A 63 16.40 -3.76 -11.05
C ARG A 63 15.34 -2.88 -11.73
N ILE A 64 14.51 -2.17 -10.96
CA ILE A 64 13.51 -1.25 -11.51
C ILE A 64 14.19 -0.09 -12.24
N LYS A 65 15.26 0.49 -11.68
CA LYS A 65 16.05 1.57 -12.31
C LYS A 65 16.70 1.14 -13.62
N GLU A 66 17.14 -0.10 -13.73
CA GLU A 66 17.68 -0.67 -14.96
C GLU A 66 16.62 -0.85 -16.06
N LEU A 67 15.38 -1.17 -15.68
CA LEU A 67 14.29 -1.43 -16.61
C LEU A 67 13.60 -0.16 -17.11
N ARG A 68 13.53 0.87 -16.27
CA ARG A 68 12.81 2.12 -16.59
C ARG A 68 13.44 3.30 -15.86
N ASP A 69 13.64 4.40 -16.60
CA ASP A 69 14.01 5.69 -15.99
C ASP A 69 12.77 6.41 -15.47
N PHE A 70 12.50 6.20 -14.18
CA PHE A 70 11.50 6.98 -13.47
C PHE A 70 12.20 8.08 -12.66
N PRO A 71 11.98 9.39 -12.95
CA PRO A 71 12.66 10.47 -12.26
C PRO A 71 12.58 10.40 -10.75
N PHE A 72 11.43 10.01 -10.19
CA PHE A 72 11.22 9.89 -8.75
C PHE A 72 12.01 8.74 -8.10
N LEU A 73 12.41 7.72 -8.87
CA LEU A 73 13.21 6.60 -8.37
C LEU A 73 14.70 6.93 -8.31
N ARG A 74 15.17 7.98 -8.99
CA ARG A 74 16.62 8.30 -9.06
C ARG A 74 17.21 8.47 -7.67
N THR A 75 16.49 9.15 -6.77
CA THR A 75 16.87 9.38 -5.36
C THR A 75 16.26 8.39 -4.37
N PHE A 76 15.33 7.55 -4.84
CA PHE A 76 14.64 6.63 -3.96
C PHE A 76 15.51 5.41 -3.66
N THR A 77 15.71 5.12 -2.38
CA THR A 77 16.55 3.99 -1.90
C THR A 77 15.76 2.98 -1.07
N GLY A 78 14.56 3.33 -0.62
CA GLY A 78 13.81 2.55 0.36
C GLY A 78 14.45 2.53 1.76
N GLY A 79 15.49 3.34 2.02
CA GLY A 79 16.26 3.32 3.25
C GLY A 79 15.45 3.61 4.52
N TYR A 80 14.32 4.31 4.38
CA TYR A 80 13.43 4.60 5.51
C TYR A 80 12.82 3.35 6.18
N LEU A 81 12.87 2.17 5.52
CA LEU A 81 12.50 0.94 6.19
C LEU A 81 13.41 0.67 7.39
N MET A 82 14.71 0.96 7.27
CA MET A 82 15.66 0.76 8.36
C MET A 82 15.45 1.73 9.53
N GLU A 83 14.91 2.94 9.26
CA GLU A 83 14.58 3.91 10.30
C GLU A 83 13.37 3.45 11.14
N ALA A 84 12.42 2.73 10.52
CA ALA A 84 11.22 2.27 11.22
C ALA A 84 11.56 1.19 12.25
N PRO A 85 11.16 1.36 13.53
CA PRO A 85 11.43 0.38 14.57
C PRO A 85 10.74 -0.98 14.34
N VAL A 86 9.62 -1.00 13.61
CA VAL A 86 8.83 -2.20 13.34
C VAL A 86 8.47 -2.29 11.87
N HIS A 87 8.56 -3.50 11.31
CA HIS A 87 7.89 -3.82 10.04
C HIS A 87 6.68 -4.71 10.32
N LEU A 88 5.50 -4.29 9.89
CA LEU A 88 4.30 -5.11 9.89
C LEU A 88 4.11 -5.64 8.47
N VAL A 89 4.42 -6.93 8.29
CA VAL A 89 4.30 -7.61 7.00
C VAL A 89 2.88 -8.11 6.84
N VAL A 90 2.18 -7.63 5.82
CA VAL A 90 0.82 -8.05 5.49
C VAL A 90 0.91 -9.18 4.48
N ILE A 91 0.36 -10.31 4.86
CA ILE A 91 0.34 -11.55 4.10
C ILE A 91 -1.11 -11.85 3.72
N GLY A 92 -1.32 -12.46 2.57
CA GLY A 92 -2.64 -12.87 2.14
C GLY A 92 -2.65 -14.30 1.65
N ASP A 93 -3.77 -14.99 1.89
CA ASP A 93 -4.01 -16.35 1.40
C ASP A 93 -4.80 -16.31 0.07
N PRO A 94 -4.15 -16.54 -1.08
CA PRO A 94 -4.80 -16.46 -2.38
C PRO A 94 -5.81 -17.61 -2.63
N ARG A 95 -5.85 -18.63 -1.79
CA ARG A 95 -6.84 -19.72 -1.91
C ARG A 95 -8.26 -19.22 -1.68
N PHE A 96 -8.42 -18.14 -0.89
CA PHE A 96 -9.72 -17.52 -0.65
C PHE A 96 -10.31 -16.79 -1.87
N ARG A 97 -9.57 -16.67 -2.97
CA ARG A 97 -10.12 -16.18 -4.23
C ARG A 97 -11.32 -16.99 -4.70
N TYR A 98 -11.36 -18.29 -4.40
CA TYR A 98 -12.44 -19.19 -4.81
C TYR A 98 -13.70 -19.13 -3.94
N VAL A 99 -13.71 -18.33 -2.88
CA VAL A 99 -14.89 -18.18 -2.01
C VAL A 99 -16.04 -17.43 -2.70
N SER A 100 -15.74 -16.65 -3.72
CA SER A 100 -16.77 -16.03 -4.55
C SER A 100 -17.38 -17.06 -5.49
N MET A 101 -18.68 -17.34 -5.39
CA MET A 101 -19.39 -18.20 -6.34
C MET A 101 -19.29 -17.71 -7.79
N MET A 102 -18.99 -16.44 -7.98
CA MET A 102 -18.85 -15.81 -9.29
C MET A 102 -17.51 -16.13 -9.98
N HIS A 103 -16.53 -16.74 -9.29
CA HIS A 103 -15.25 -17.11 -9.92
C HIS A 103 -15.41 -18.10 -11.09
N GLN A 104 -16.49 -18.88 -11.07
CA GLN A 104 -16.82 -19.82 -12.17
C GLN A 104 -17.39 -19.11 -13.41
N VAL A 105 -17.79 -17.86 -13.28
CA VAL A 105 -18.43 -17.08 -14.33
C VAL A 105 -17.49 -16.03 -14.89
N GLU A 106 -16.66 -15.40 -14.05
CA GLU A 106 -15.78 -14.34 -14.48
C GLU A 106 -14.52 -14.25 -13.58
N GLU A 107 -13.36 -14.39 -14.21
CA GLU A 107 -12.04 -14.47 -13.55
C GLU A 107 -11.66 -13.21 -12.77
N ASN A 108 -12.16 -12.04 -13.21
CA ASN A 108 -11.85 -10.75 -12.57
C ASN A 108 -12.49 -10.57 -11.17
N ILE A 109 -13.61 -11.24 -10.92
CA ILE A 109 -14.30 -11.17 -9.61
C ILE A 109 -13.51 -11.94 -8.55
N GLU A 110 -12.81 -12.99 -8.95
CA GLU A 110 -11.90 -13.76 -8.11
C GLU A 110 -10.82 -12.88 -7.46
N GLN A 111 -10.24 -11.96 -8.23
CA GLN A 111 -9.20 -11.05 -7.74
C GLN A 111 -9.73 -10.11 -6.66
N PHE A 112 -10.99 -9.66 -6.76
CA PHE A 112 -11.58 -8.80 -5.75
C PHE A 112 -11.77 -9.52 -4.41
N ALA A 113 -12.15 -10.79 -4.41
CA ALA A 113 -12.34 -11.56 -3.19
C ALA A 113 -11.05 -11.61 -2.35
N PHE A 114 -9.91 -11.75 -2.98
CA PHE A 114 -8.60 -11.78 -2.33
C PHE A 114 -8.03 -10.35 -2.13
N TRP A 115 -7.69 -9.66 -3.24
CA TRP A 115 -7.00 -8.37 -3.16
C TRP A 115 -7.85 -7.27 -2.51
N GLY A 116 -9.15 -7.25 -2.83
CA GLY A 116 -10.08 -6.29 -2.24
C GLY A 116 -10.18 -6.47 -0.73
N SER A 117 -10.36 -7.69 -0.25
CA SER A 117 -10.46 -7.99 1.18
C SER A 117 -9.20 -7.58 1.94
N VAL A 118 -8.01 -7.98 1.47
CA VAL A 118 -6.75 -7.61 2.14
C VAL A 118 -6.52 -6.10 2.09
N SER A 119 -6.87 -5.44 0.98
CA SER A 119 -6.73 -3.98 0.85
C SER A 119 -7.62 -3.21 1.84
N MET A 120 -8.83 -3.71 2.12
CA MET A 120 -9.71 -3.12 3.15
C MET A 120 -9.09 -3.24 4.55
N ALA A 121 -8.47 -4.38 4.88
CA ALA A 121 -7.75 -4.55 6.14
C ALA A 121 -6.57 -3.56 6.23
N ILE A 122 -5.75 -3.46 5.19
CA ILE A 122 -4.65 -2.49 5.13
C ILE A 122 -5.18 -1.07 5.35
N GLN A 123 -6.26 -0.67 4.68
CA GLN A 123 -6.80 0.68 4.83
C GLN A 123 -7.24 0.98 6.27
N ASN A 124 -7.91 0.03 6.95
CA ASN A 124 -8.26 0.17 8.36
C ASN A 124 -7.02 0.35 9.24
N MET A 125 -5.97 -0.46 9.00
CA MET A 125 -4.69 -0.37 9.72
C MET A 125 -4.02 0.99 9.51
N LEU A 126 -4.00 1.53 8.28
CA LEU A 126 -3.44 2.86 7.99
C LEU A 126 -4.16 3.98 8.75
N LEU A 127 -5.48 3.85 8.93
CA LEU A 127 -6.27 4.82 9.71
C LEU A 127 -6.00 4.69 11.21
N ALA A 128 -5.88 3.46 11.72
CA ALA A 128 -5.53 3.20 13.12
C ALA A 128 -4.12 3.72 13.45
N VAL A 129 -3.12 3.48 12.58
CA VAL A 129 -1.78 4.05 12.71
C VAL A 129 -1.83 5.57 12.87
N THR A 130 -2.59 6.25 12.01
CA THR A 130 -2.74 7.70 12.07
C THR A 130 -3.45 8.16 13.36
N ALA A 131 -4.47 7.44 13.80
CA ALA A 131 -5.22 7.74 15.03
C ALA A 131 -4.35 7.59 16.29
N LEU A 132 -3.38 6.68 16.27
CA LEU A 132 -2.41 6.46 17.35
C LEU A 132 -1.21 7.42 17.32
N GLY A 133 -1.19 8.41 16.41
CA GLY A 133 -0.06 9.34 16.26
C GLY A 133 1.20 8.70 15.64
N LEU A 134 1.06 7.49 15.10
CA LEU A 134 2.12 6.80 14.39
C LEU A 134 2.12 7.12 12.90
N GLY A 135 3.22 6.81 12.23
CA GLY A 135 3.41 6.93 10.79
C GLY A 135 3.64 5.58 10.14
N THR A 136 3.26 5.48 8.87
CA THR A 136 3.54 4.34 8.00
C THR A 136 3.44 4.71 6.53
N ALA A 137 3.95 3.84 5.66
CA ALA A 137 3.71 3.86 4.22
C ALA A 137 3.50 2.43 3.72
N VAL A 138 2.66 2.25 2.70
CA VAL A 138 2.55 0.95 2.02
C VAL A 138 3.79 0.75 1.15
N PHE A 139 4.56 -0.29 1.42
CA PHE A 139 5.80 -0.60 0.72
C PHE A 139 5.72 -1.94 -0.01
N THR A 140 6.04 -1.95 -1.31
CA THR A 140 5.89 -3.11 -2.19
C THR A 140 7.13 -3.40 -3.07
N ASN A 141 8.20 -2.57 -2.97
CA ASN A 141 9.36 -2.68 -3.85
C ASN A 141 10.43 -3.63 -3.26
N PHE A 142 10.16 -4.90 -3.18
CA PHE A 142 11.06 -5.99 -2.77
C PHE A 142 10.83 -7.21 -3.67
N PHE A 143 11.71 -8.19 -3.62
CA PHE A 143 11.48 -9.48 -4.27
C PHE A 143 10.66 -10.38 -3.32
N PRO A 144 9.38 -10.68 -3.63
CA PRO A 144 8.50 -11.37 -2.70
C PRO A 144 9.02 -12.74 -2.27
N GLU A 145 9.56 -13.53 -3.19
CA GLU A 145 10.03 -14.89 -2.89
C GLU A 145 11.27 -14.90 -1.99
N GLU A 146 12.16 -13.89 -2.12
CA GLU A 146 13.29 -13.73 -1.22
C GLU A 146 12.85 -13.43 0.21
N VAL A 147 11.89 -12.49 0.35
CA VAL A 147 11.37 -12.09 1.66
C VAL A 147 10.50 -13.21 2.27
N LYS A 148 9.74 -13.94 1.46
CA LYS A 148 9.01 -15.13 1.91
C LYS A 148 9.95 -16.19 2.51
N SER A 149 11.01 -16.53 1.77
CA SER A 149 12.01 -17.49 2.23
C SER A 149 12.69 -17.05 3.52
N LEU A 150 13.06 -15.75 3.61
CA LEU A 150 13.68 -15.17 4.82
C LEU A 150 12.77 -15.25 6.05
N LEU A 151 11.45 -15.01 5.84
CA LEU A 151 10.45 -14.97 6.92
C LEU A 151 9.74 -16.31 7.13
N GLU A 152 10.19 -17.37 6.45
CA GLU A 152 9.63 -18.73 6.52
C GLU A 152 8.11 -18.76 6.23
N ILE A 153 7.64 -17.88 5.32
CA ILE A 153 6.24 -17.82 4.92
C ILE A 153 5.97 -18.93 3.91
N PRO A 154 5.07 -19.89 4.24
CA PRO A 154 4.85 -21.05 3.39
C PRO A 154 4.05 -20.72 2.13
N ASP A 155 4.22 -21.53 1.08
CA ASP A 155 3.29 -21.54 -0.04
C ASP A 155 1.91 -22.10 0.39
N PRO A 156 0.82 -21.59 -0.18
CA PRO A 156 0.71 -20.60 -1.25
C PRO A 156 0.58 -19.15 -0.79
N LEU A 157 0.86 -18.82 0.48
CA LEU A 157 0.72 -17.48 1.02
C LEU A 157 1.57 -16.47 0.24
N ARG A 158 1.09 -15.22 0.16
CA ARG A 158 1.75 -14.13 -0.55
C ARG A 158 1.93 -12.91 0.34
N ILE A 159 3.11 -12.29 0.29
CA ILE A 159 3.31 -10.98 0.91
C ILE A 159 2.62 -9.94 0.03
N VAL A 160 1.68 -9.20 0.62
CA VAL A 160 0.95 -8.12 -0.06
C VAL A 160 1.71 -6.81 0.03
N CYS A 161 2.19 -6.45 1.20
CA CYS A 161 3.03 -5.29 1.43
C CYS A 161 3.76 -5.38 2.77
N ILE A 162 4.70 -4.46 2.97
CA ILE A 162 5.31 -4.17 4.27
C ILE A 162 4.84 -2.78 4.71
N LEU A 163 4.40 -2.66 5.95
CA LEU A 163 4.05 -1.41 6.61
C LEU A 163 5.14 -1.09 7.63
N PRO A 164 6.14 -0.24 7.29
CA PRO A 164 7.08 0.25 8.29
C PRO A 164 6.31 1.12 9.30
N LEU A 165 6.43 0.83 10.58
CA LEU A 165 5.74 1.52 11.67
C LEU A 165 6.74 2.24 12.56
N GLY A 166 6.44 3.48 12.91
CA GLY A 166 7.21 4.29 13.84
C GLY A 166 6.57 5.62 14.11
N TYR A 167 7.13 6.39 15.02
CA TYR A 167 6.73 7.79 15.21
C TYR A 167 7.28 8.64 14.06
N PRO A 168 6.44 9.52 13.45
CA PRO A 168 6.91 10.37 12.36
C PRO A 168 8.06 11.30 12.78
N ASN A 169 9.08 11.40 11.94
CA ASN A 169 10.15 12.42 12.02
C ASN A 169 10.05 13.42 10.89
N GLU A 170 8.89 13.52 10.26
CA GLU A 170 8.58 14.47 9.21
C GLU A 170 7.11 14.92 9.33
N ASP A 171 6.85 16.15 8.90
CA ASP A 171 5.50 16.64 8.66
C ASP A 171 5.29 16.76 7.15
N ARG A 172 4.20 16.20 6.65
CA ARG A 172 3.90 16.17 5.22
C ARG A 172 2.57 16.82 4.92
N GLU A 173 2.62 17.83 4.08
CA GLU A 173 1.41 18.42 3.53
C GLU A 173 0.56 17.38 2.75
N PRO A 174 -0.76 17.53 2.79
CA PRO A 174 -1.65 16.67 2.02
C PRO A 174 -1.43 16.90 0.52
N ARG A 175 -1.25 15.80 -0.20
CA ARG A 175 -1.26 15.89 -1.66
C ARG A 175 -2.67 16.24 -2.16
N PRO A 176 -2.80 17.01 -3.24
CA PRO A 176 -4.09 17.34 -3.82
C PRO A 176 -4.88 16.07 -4.18
N ARG A 177 -6.18 16.18 -4.14
CA ARG A 177 -7.12 15.16 -4.61
C ARG A 177 -7.96 15.75 -5.71
N ARG A 178 -8.37 14.91 -6.63
CA ARG A 178 -9.35 15.30 -7.65
C ARG A 178 -10.63 15.77 -6.96
N PRO A 179 -11.31 16.79 -7.47
CA PRO A 179 -12.63 17.15 -7.01
C PRO A 179 -13.60 15.96 -7.11
N ALA A 180 -14.50 15.81 -6.14
CA ALA A 180 -15.38 14.65 -6.08
C ALA A 180 -16.29 14.54 -7.33
N ASP A 181 -16.76 15.67 -7.84
CA ASP A 181 -17.58 15.77 -9.06
C ASP A 181 -16.85 15.26 -10.31
N SER A 182 -15.52 15.32 -10.35
CA SER A 182 -14.72 14.86 -11.49
C SER A 182 -14.72 13.33 -11.70
N PHE A 183 -15.20 12.56 -10.72
CA PHE A 183 -15.28 11.09 -10.79
C PHE A 183 -16.58 10.54 -10.22
N THR A 184 -17.60 11.40 -10.01
CA THR A 184 -18.93 10.99 -9.59
C THR A 184 -19.90 11.18 -10.75
N HIS A 185 -20.56 10.12 -11.17
CA HIS A 185 -21.56 10.11 -12.23
C HIS A 185 -22.92 9.78 -11.65
N GLN A 186 -24.01 10.26 -12.29
CA GLN A 186 -25.38 9.98 -11.90
C GLN A 186 -26.02 9.02 -12.93
N GLU A 187 -26.66 7.96 -12.46
CA GLU A 187 -27.36 6.94 -13.25
C GLU A 187 -26.50 6.25 -14.34
N ARG A 188 -25.70 7.00 -15.10
CA ARG A 188 -24.87 6.49 -16.19
C ARG A 188 -23.50 7.13 -16.17
N TYR A 189 -22.50 6.42 -16.69
CA TYR A 189 -21.16 6.95 -16.87
C TYR A 189 -21.14 8.02 -17.97
N ASP A 190 -20.59 9.18 -17.66
CA ASP A 190 -20.34 10.24 -18.62
C ASP A 190 -18.95 10.08 -19.25
N SER A 191 -18.91 9.56 -20.47
CA SER A 191 -17.67 9.29 -21.20
C SER A 191 -16.86 10.54 -21.55
N SER A 192 -17.50 11.72 -21.61
CA SER A 192 -16.79 12.99 -21.85
C SER A 192 -15.84 13.35 -20.70
N ARG A 193 -16.06 12.78 -19.52
CA ARG A 193 -15.26 12.98 -18.30
C ARG A 193 -14.21 11.89 -18.09
N MET A 194 -14.08 10.96 -19.03
CA MET A 194 -13.02 9.95 -19.01
C MET A 194 -11.65 10.61 -19.19
N ARG A 195 -10.69 10.21 -18.39
CA ARG A 195 -9.32 10.70 -18.54
C ARG A 195 -8.71 10.16 -19.82
N SER A 196 -8.04 11.05 -20.58
CA SER A 196 -7.36 10.65 -21.81
C SER A 196 -6.13 9.75 -21.50
N ASP A 197 -5.74 8.96 -22.49
CA ASP A 197 -4.55 8.11 -22.41
C ASP A 197 -3.29 8.95 -22.18
N GLU A 198 -3.19 10.13 -22.77
CA GLU A 198 -2.08 11.08 -22.57
C GLU A 198 -1.97 11.50 -21.09
N LEU A 199 -3.10 11.75 -20.42
CA LEU A 199 -3.12 12.08 -19.00
C LEU A 199 -2.65 10.89 -18.15
N ILE A 200 -3.06 9.68 -18.51
CA ILE A 200 -2.63 8.44 -17.84
C ILE A 200 -1.13 8.20 -18.04
N GLU A 201 -0.61 8.38 -19.27
CA GLU A 201 0.83 8.28 -19.54
C GLU A 201 1.65 9.32 -18.77
N ARG A 202 1.16 10.57 -18.70
CA ARG A 202 1.80 11.62 -17.91
C ARG A 202 1.85 11.24 -16.42
N ALA A 203 0.76 10.67 -15.90
CA ALA A 203 0.69 10.17 -14.52
C ALA A 203 1.71 9.04 -14.27
N HIS A 204 1.96 8.19 -15.26
CA HIS A 204 3.00 7.15 -15.17
C HIS A 204 4.41 7.72 -15.16
N ARG A 205 4.68 8.78 -15.93
CA ARG A 205 6.01 9.42 -16.00
C ARG A 205 6.30 10.27 -14.77
N ASP A 206 5.30 10.98 -14.27
CA ASP A 206 5.39 11.82 -13.06
C ASP A 206 4.17 11.61 -12.15
N PRO A 207 4.14 10.52 -11.38
CA PRO A 207 3.03 10.20 -10.49
C PRO A 207 2.88 11.20 -9.33
N TYR A 208 3.85 12.09 -9.17
CA TYR A 208 3.87 13.12 -8.14
C TYR A 208 3.62 14.53 -8.68
N GLY A 209 3.47 14.68 -10.00
CA GLY A 209 3.19 15.97 -10.65
C GLY A 209 1.85 16.56 -10.22
N GLU A 210 1.84 17.85 -9.91
CA GLU A 210 0.64 18.56 -9.48
C GLU A 210 -0.46 18.55 -10.55
N GLN A 211 -0.07 18.61 -11.82
CA GLN A 211 -1.00 18.70 -12.96
C GLN A 211 -1.86 17.44 -13.14
N VAL A 212 -1.36 16.28 -12.75
CA VAL A 212 -2.11 15.01 -12.85
C VAL A 212 -3.37 15.01 -11.98
N ASN A 213 -3.36 15.79 -10.90
CA ASN A 213 -4.44 15.86 -9.94
C ASN A 213 -5.37 17.07 -10.14
N ARG A 214 -4.93 18.11 -10.88
CA ARG A 214 -5.69 19.35 -11.09
C ARG A 214 -6.49 19.39 -12.39
N THR A 215 -6.10 18.67 -13.43
CA THR A 215 -6.64 18.79 -14.79
C THR A 215 -7.87 17.92 -15.09
N ALA A 216 -8.73 17.66 -14.12
CA ALA A 216 -10.01 17.01 -14.38
C ALA A 216 -11.22 17.98 -14.34
N CYS A 217 -10.99 19.28 -14.20
CA CYS A 217 -12.00 20.30 -14.41
C CYS A 217 -11.57 21.15 -15.59
N GLY A 218 -12.20 20.93 -16.75
CA GLY A 218 -12.17 21.91 -17.83
C GLY A 218 -12.61 23.25 -17.24
N SER A 219 -11.83 24.30 -17.50
CA SER A 219 -12.25 25.67 -17.30
C SER A 219 -13.64 25.83 -17.92
N MET A 220 -14.67 25.88 -17.08
CA MET A 220 -15.88 26.58 -17.45
C MET A 220 -15.60 28.08 -17.20
N GLU A 221 -15.17 28.78 -18.25
CA GLU A 221 -15.49 30.17 -18.43
C GLU A 221 -16.87 30.30 -19.06
#